data_633bb2b8d7486c9af3f73696a6111459
#
_entry.id   633bb2b8d7486c9af3f73696a6111459
#
_cell.length_a   1.000
_cell.length_b   1.000
_cell.length_c   1.000
_cell.angle_alpha   90.00
_cell.angle_beta   90.00
_cell.angle_gamma   90.00
#
_symmetry.space_group_name_H-M   'P 1'
#
loop_
_entity.id
_entity.type
_entity.pdbx_description
1 polymer ?
#
loop_
_entity_poly.entity_id
_entity_poly.type
_entity_poly.pdbx_seq_one_letter_code
_entity_poly.pdbx_strand_id
1 'polypeptide(L)'
;MACRPGFGQWPVRVACCRAECRRRTPGRESLSCNRSSPPGTPVTVTPQQRLDSLNLVLPPAPKPVGVYKPALVVGPHLYLSGHGPLLPDGTLLRGRVGRDLDLDGGKQAARQVGLTMLATILATLGTLDRVKRVLKVLGMVNCSADFEKHPAVINGASELFAELWGPDHGIGVRSAVGMGSLPDDIPVEIEGLFELA
;
A
#
# COMPACT_ATOMS: atom_id res chain seq x y z
N MET A 1 -4.57 34.33 -38.22
CA MET A 1 -3.29 34.10 -37.52
C MET A 1 -3.54 34.35 -36.03
N ALA A 2 -3.65 33.30 -35.23
CA ALA A 2 -3.93 33.38 -33.82
C ALA A 2 -2.79 32.66 -33.07
N CYS A 3 -2.04 33.42 -32.25
CA CYS A 3 -0.98 32.90 -31.35
C CYS A 3 -1.57 32.03 -30.25
N ARG A 4 -1.01 30.86 -30.06
CA ARG A 4 -1.25 29.99 -28.89
C ARG A 4 -0.35 30.42 -27.75
N PRO A 5 -0.84 30.48 -26.49
CA PRO A 5 0.04 30.72 -25.34
C PRO A 5 0.79 29.45 -24.92
N GLY A 6 2.10 29.63 -24.62
CA GLY A 6 3.00 28.57 -24.22
C GLY A 6 2.77 28.07 -22.80
N PHE A 7 3.11 26.82 -22.58
CA PHE A 7 3.15 26.15 -21.28
C PHE A 7 4.24 26.77 -20.40
N GLY A 8 3.84 27.24 -19.22
CA GLY A 8 4.74 27.79 -18.22
C GLY A 8 5.61 26.72 -17.58
N GLN A 9 6.92 26.95 -17.61
CA GLN A 9 7.93 26.17 -16.88
C GLN A 9 7.88 26.55 -15.39
N TRP A 10 7.81 25.57 -14.53
CA TRP A 10 7.96 25.73 -13.08
C TRP A 10 9.44 25.84 -12.72
N PRO A 11 9.90 26.87 -12.00
CA PRO A 11 11.30 26.97 -11.59
C PRO A 11 11.54 26.14 -10.31
N VAL A 12 12.32 25.07 -10.43
CA VAL A 12 12.89 24.36 -9.27
C VAL A 12 14.03 25.20 -8.72
N ARG A 13 13.84 25.84 -7.57
CA ARG A 13 14.92 26.52 -6.83
C ARG A 13 15.68 25.48 -5.98
N VAL A 14 16.87 25.12 -6.41
CA VAL A 14 17.83 24.40 -5.58
C VAL A 14 18.55 25.43 -4.71
N ALA A 15 18.32 25.40 -3.41
CA ALA A 15 19.05 26.23 -2.44
C ALA A 15 20.41 25.58 -2.18
N CYS A 16 21.47 26.22 -2.70
CA CYS A 16 22.86 25.88 -2.43
C CYS A 16 23.32 26.58 -1.14
N CYS A 17 23.36 25.84 0.00
CA CYS A 17 24.00 26.37 1.22
C CYS A 17 25.51 26.38 1.04
N ARG A 18 26.06 27.57 0.79
CA ARG A 18 27.50 27.84 0.93
C ARG A 18 27.81 28.07 2.41
N ALA A 19 28.51 27.15 3.04
CA ALA A 19 29.15 27.36 4.34
C ALA A 19 30.43 28.16 4.14
N GLU A 20 30.47 29.40 4.64
CA GLU A 20 31.68 30.23 4.74
C GLU A 20 32.58 29.68 5.84
N CYS A 21 33.72 29.17 5.44
CA CYS A 21 34.80 28.76 6.32
C CYS A 21 35.66 30.02 6.67
N ARG A 22 35.41 30.64 7.81
CA ARG A 22 36.31 31.70 8.36
C ARG A 22 37.47 31.02 9.08
N ARG A 23 38.71 31.29 8.59
CA ARG A 23 39.97 30.93 9.25
C ARG A 23 40.08 31.68 10.58
N ARG A 24 40.33 31.00 11.67
CA ARG A 24 40.85 31.55 12.93
C ARG A 24 42.13 30.82 13.32
N THR A 25 43.10 31.62 13.73
CA THR A 25 44.46 31.36 14.17
C THR A 25 44.54 30.52 15.46
N PRO A 26 45.69 29.84 15.75
CA PRO A 26 45.80 28.80 16.76
C PRO A 26 46.07 29.33 18.15
N GLY A 27 45.21 28.98 19.11
CA GLY A 27 45.48 29.05 20.55
C GLY A 27 45.37 27.62 21.12
N ARG A 28 46.43 27.21 21.80
CA ARG A 28 46.53 25.90 22.47
C ARG A 28 45.66 25.88 23.72
N GLU A 29 44.61 25.08 23.69
CA GLU A 29 43.99 24.56 24.91
C GLU A 29 43.56 23.10 24.64
N SER A 30 44.04 22.19 25.49
CA SER A 30 43.75 20.77 25.45
C SER A 30 42.33 20.53 25.98
N LEU A 31 41.35 20.52 25.04
CA LEU A 31 40.01 20.08 25.35
C LEU A 31 39.95 18.55 25.17
N SER A 32 39.71 17.85 26.28
CA SER A 32 39.39 16.45 26.27
C SER A 32 38.14 16.21 25.43
N CYS A 33 38.32 15.59 24.27
CA CYS A 33 37.22 15.17 23.40
C CYS A 33 36.47 14.02 24.06
N ASN A 34 35.41 14.39 24.77
CA ASN A 34 34.43 13.39 25.24
C ASN A 34 33.75 12.81 23.99
N ARG A 35 34.15 11.59 23.60
CA ARG A 35 33.50 10.85 22.50
C ARG A 35 32.11 10.48 22.97
N SER A 36 31.14 11.36 22.72
CA SER A 36 29.74 10.98 22.71
C SER A 36 29.56 9.89 21.65
N SER A 37 29.04 8.74 22.05
CA SER A 37 28.68 7.64 21.15
C SER A 37 27.84 8.18 19.98
N PRO A 38 28.05 7.67 18.75
CA PRO A 38 27.24 8.11 17.62
C PRO A 38 25.76 7.85 17.93
N PRO A 39 24.85 8.74 17.54
CA PRO A 39 23.42 8.51 17.70
C PRO A 39 23.09 7.17 17.06
N GLY A 40 22.42 6.29 17.84
CA GLY A 40 22.02 4.96 17.38
C GLY A 40 21.27 5.07 16.07
N THR A 41 21.63 4.23 15.11
CA THR A 41 20.93 4.13 13.81
C THR A 41 19.42 4.00 14.09
N PRO A 42 18.55 4.81 13.47
CA PRO A 42 17.12 4.70 13.69
C PRO A 42 16.69 3.26 13.37
N VAL A 43 16.12 2.58 14.34
CA VAL A 43 15.57 1.23 14.16
C VAL A 43 14.38 1.35 13.22
N THR A 44 14.58 1.01 11.96
CA THR A 44 13.50 1.02 10.95
C THR A 44 12.62 -0.20 11.22
N VAL A 45 11.41 0.02 11.72
CA VAL A 45 10.42 -1.05 11.93
C VAL A 45 10.02 -1.61 10.57
N THR A 46 10.18 -2.94 10.38
CA THR A 46 9.89 -3.61 9.10
C THR A 46 8.38 -3.80 8.89
N PRO A 47 7.91 -4.01 7.63
CA PRO A 47 6.51 -4.32 7.35
C PRO A 47 5.99 -5.53 8.13
N GLN A 48 6.82 -6.59 8.27
CA GLN A 48 6.45 -7.76 9.07
C GLN A 48 6.26 -7.40 10.55
N GLN A 49 7.18 -6.65 11.14
CA GLN A 49 7.07 -6.19 12.52
C GLN A 49 5.84 -5.29 12.75
N ARG A 50 5.48 -4.46 11.75
CA ARG A 50 4.24 -3.66 11.83
C ARG A 50 3.01 -4.54 11.79
N LEU A 51 2.96 -5.53 10.90
CA LEU A 51 1.87 -6.51 10.86
C LEU A 51 1.69 -7.18 12.24
N ASP A 52 2.79 -7.65 12.82
CA ASP A 52 2.78 -8.35 14.11
C ASP A 52 2.28 -7.42 15.24
N SER A 53 2.65 -6.12 15.20
CA SER A 53 2.24 -5.13 16.21
C SER A 53 0.77 -4.71 16.11
N LEU A 54 0.17 -4.80 14.91
CA LEU A 54 -1.24 -4.44 14.69
C LEU A 54 -2.22 -5.49 15.18
N ASN A 55 -1.75 -6.67 15.61
CA ASN A 55 -2.57 -7.80 16.07
C ASN A 55 -3.70 -8.16 15.10
N LEU A 56 -3.44 -8.03 13.79
CA LEU A 56 -4.42 -8.35 12.76
C LEU A 56 -4.59 -9.85 12.59
N VAL A 57 -5.84 -10.30 12.54
CA VAL A 57 -6.17 -11.71 12.27
C VAL A 57 -6.29 -11.89 10.75
N LEU A 58 -5.31 -12.57 10.16
CA LEU A 58 -5.35 -12.87 8.73
C LEU A 58 -6.25 -14.09 8.46
N PRO A 59 -7.01 -14.07 7.34
CA PRO A 59 -7.72 -15.27 6.88
C PRO A 59 -6.70 -16.30 6.37
N PRO A 60 -7.13 -17.57 6.15
CA PRO A 60 -6.33 -18.53 5.41
C PRO A 60 -6.05 -18.02 4.00
N ALA A 61 -4.86 -18.29 3.45
CA ALA A 61 -4.57 -17.94 2.06
C ALA A 61 -5.55 -18.66 1.12
N PRO A 62 -6.29 -17.94 0.25
CA PRO A 62 -7.30 -18.52 -0.60
C PRO A 62 -6.70 -19.51 -1.59
N LYS A 63 -7.40 -20.63 -1.82
CA LYS A 63 -7.08 -21.55 -2.91
C LYS A 63 -7.74 -21.06 -4.20
N PRO A 64 -7.08 -21.21 -5.37
CA PRO A 64 -7.71 -20.84 -6.63
C PRO A 64 -8.94 -21.72 -6.90
N VAL A 65 -10.04 -21.09 -7.28
CA VAL A 65 -11.28 -21.78 -7.65
C VAL A 65 -11.39 -22.07 -9.15
N GLY A 66 -10.32 -21.78 -9.92
CA GLY A 66 -10.26 -21.96 -11.37
C GLY A 66 -8.83 -22.19 -11.86
N VAL A 67 -8.64 -22.08 -13.17
CA VAL A 67 -7.35 -22.30 -13.84
C VAL A 67 -6.54 -21.00 -13.83
N TYR A 68 -6.06 -20.58 -12.66
CA TYR A 68 -5.20 -19.42 -12.47
C TYR A 68 -4.31 -19.57 -11.23
N LYS A 69 -3.32 -18.70 -11.07
CA LYS A 69 -2.47 -18.61 -9.89
C LYS A 69 -2.90 -17.41 -9.04
N PRO A 70 -3.07 -17.55 -7.72
CA PRO A 70 -3.41 -16.41 -6.86
C PRO A 70 -2.27 -15.38 -6.79
N ALA A 71 -1.02 -15.83 -6.96
CA ALA A 71 0.17 -15.00 -7.01
C ALA A 71 1.19 -15.52 -8.03
N LEU A 72 1.92 -14.61 -8.66
CA LEU A 72 3.00 -14.92 -9.60
C LEU A 72 4.17 -13.94 -9.42
N VAL A 73 5.36 -14.48 -9.19
CA VAL A 73 6.59 -13.69 -9.15
C VAL A 73 7.24 -13.72 -10.53
N VAL A 74 7.52 -12.54 -11.10
CA VAL A 74 8.22 -12.36 -12.38
C VAL A 74 9.27 -11.27 -12.23
N GLY A 75 10.54 -11.66 -12.23
CA GLY A 75 11.64 -10.72 -11.95
C GLY A 75 11.45 -10.04 -10.59
N PRO A 76 11.54 -8.71 -10.50
CA PRO A 76 11.37 -7.98 -9.25
C PRO A 76 9.89 -7.68 -8.93
N HIS A 77 8.93 -8.37 -9.55
CA HIS A 77 7.52 -8.07 -9.40
C HIS A 77 6.72 -9.25 -8.88
N LEU A 78 5.80 -8.97 -7.96
CA LEU A 78 4.76 -9.88 -7.51
C LEU A 78 3.42 -9.40 -8.05
N TYR A 79 2.79 -10.25 -8.85
CA TYR A 79 1.42 -10.07 -9.35
C TYR A 79 0.47 -10.84 -8.45
N LEU A 80 -0.56 -10.20 -7.95
CA LEU A 80 -1.68 -10.84 -7.27
C LEU A 80 -2.92 -10.78 -8.16
N SER A 81 -3.57 -11.91 -8.33
CA SER A 81 -4.90 -12.01 -8.96
C SER A 81 -5.96 -11.33 -8.11
N GLY A 82 -7.19 -11.23 -8.61
CA GLY A 82 -8.34 -10.76 -7.86
C GLY A 82 -8.53 -11.54 -6.56
N HIS A 83 -8.66 -10.80 -5.45
CA HIS A 83 -8.94 -11.33 -4.11
C HIS A 83 -10.24 -10.76 -3.61
N GLY A 84 -11.07 -11.62 -2.99
CA GLY A 84 -12.28 -11.24 -2.29
C GLY A 84 -12.06 -11.08 -0.77
N PRO A 85 -13.07 -10.58 -0.04
CA PRO A 85 -13.02 -10.36 1.41
C PRO A 85 -13.26 -11.68 2.17
N LEU A 86 -12.24 -12.54 2.23
CA LEU A 86 -12.27 -13.79 2.97
C LEU A 86 -12.12 -13.50 4.46
N LEU A 87 -13.00 -14.08 5.28
CA LEU A 87 -12.96 -13.96 6.74
C LEU A 87 -12.05 -15.02 7.37
N PRO A 88 -11.64 -14.85 8.64
CA PRO A 88 -10.79 -15.81 9.33
C PRO A 88 -11.38 -17.23 9.44
N ASP A 89 -12.71 -17.36 9.43
CA ASP A 89 -13.42 -18.63 9.43
C ASP A 89 -13.50 -19.31 8.05
N GLY A 90 -12.96 -18.64 7.01
CA GLY A 90 -12.97 -19.14 5.62
C GLY A 90 -14.25 -18.81 4.85
N THR A 91 -15.19 -18.04 5.41
CA THR A 91 -16.36 -17.55 4.69
C THR A 91 -16.07 -16.24 3.96
N LEU A 92 -16.87 -15.91 2.92
CA LEU A 92 -16.78 -14.67 2.18
C LEU A 92 -17.80 -13.66 2.68
N LEU A 93 -17.41 -12.40 2.83
CA LEU A 93 -18.36 -11.30 2.92
C LEU A 93 -19.09 -11.20 1.58
N ARG A 94 -20.42 -11.03 1.63
CA ARG A 94 -21.29 -10.95 0.46
C ARG A 94 -22.14 -9.69 0.51
N GLY A 95 -22.67 -9.32 -0.65
CA GLY A 95 -23.61 -8.21 -0.78
C GLY A 95 -23.07 -7.10 -1.68
N ARG A 96 -23.91 -6.11 -1.93
CA ARG A 96 -23.70 -5.03 -2.86
C ARG A 96 -23.65 -3.69 -2.11
N VAL A 97 -22.60 -2.90 -2.38
CA VAL A 97 -22.45 -1.57 -1.78
C VAL A 97 -23.53 -0.62 -2.34
N GLY A 98 -24.15 0.14 -1.47
CA GLY A 98 -25.30 1.00 -1.80
C GLY A 98 -26.64 0.29 -1.77
N ARG A 99 -26.67 -1.04 -1.55
CA ARG A 99 -27.90 -1.81 -1.33
C ARG A 99 -27.89 -2.58 -0.02
N ASP A 100 -26.94 -3.50 0.15
CA ASP A 100 -26.82 -4.39 1.29
C ASP A 100 -25.79 -3.88 2.31
N LEU A 101 -24.81 -3.12 1.84
CA LEU A 101 -23.75 -2.48 2.59
C LEU A 101 -23.75 -0.98 2.31
N ASP A 102 -23.52 -0.19 3.34
CA ASP A 102 -23.24 1.23 3.20
C ASP A 102 -21.77 1.48 2.80
N LEU A 103 -21.34 2.74 2.72
CA LEU A 103 -19.97 3.12 2.36
C LEU A 103 -18.94 2.53 3.34
N ASP A 104 -19.24 2.58 4.65
CA ASP A 104 -18.30 2.09 5.68
C ASP A 104 -18.21 0.57 5.67
N GLY A 105 -19.32 -0.13 5.47
CA GLY A 105 -19.32 -1.58 5.23
C GLY A 105 -18.52 -1.97 3.99
N GLY A 106 -18.65 -1.22 2.90
CA GLY A 106 -17.83 -1.39 1.71
C GLY A 106 -16.34 -1.16 1.97
N LYS A 107 -15.99 -0.10 2.74
CA LYS A 107 -14.60 0.20 3.13
C LYS A 107 -14.02 -0.91 4.02
N GLN A 108 -14.80 -1.45 4.96
CA GLN A 108 -14.38 -2.59 5.78
C GLN A 108 -14.17 -3.85 4.94
N ALA A 109 -15.04 -4.11 3.97
CA ALA A 109 -14.86 -5.21 3.02
C ALA A 109 -13.57 -5.06 2.20
N ALA A 110 -13.24 -3.86 1.71
CA ALA A 110 -11.98 -3.59 1.02
C ALA A 110 -10.75 -3.81 1.93
N ARG A 111 -10.82 -3.42 3.23
CA ARG A 111 -9.76 -3.72 4.21
C ARG A 111 -9.61 -5.23 4.39
N GLN A 112 -10.72 -5.96 4.46
CA GLN A 112 -10.69 -7.44 4.55
C GLN A 112 -10.07 -8.08 3.30
N VAL A 113 -10.34 -7.55 2.10
CA VAL A 113 -9.63 -7.97 0.88
C VAL A 113 -8.13 -7.74 1.03
N GLY A 114 -7.71 -6.59 1.55
CA GLY A 114 -6.31 -6.30 1.85
C GLY A 114 -5.69 -7.38 2.76
N LEU A 115 -6.37 -7.80 3.83
CA LEU A 115 -5.91 -8.88 4.72
C LEU A 115 -5.80 -10.22 3.97
N THR A 116 -6.72 -10.52 3.06
CA THR A 116 -6.67 -11.72 2.21
C THR A 116 -5.44 -11.67 1.27
N MET A 117 -5.16 -10.50 0.69
CA MET A 117 -3.95 -10.31 -0.13
C MET A 117 -2.67 -10.51 0.68
N LEU A 118 -2.61 -9.99 1.92
CA LEU A 118 -1.47 -10.21 2.82
C LEU A 118 -1.26 -11.69 3.14
N ALA A 119 -2.32 -12.45 3.36
CA ALA A 119 -2.24 -13.90 3.56
C ALA A 119 -1.63 -14.61 2.34
N THR A 120 -2.00 -14.22 1.13
CA THR A 120 -1.41 -14.75 -0.12
C THR A 120 0.06 -14.33 -0.29
N ILE A 121 0.42 -13.09 0.05
CA ILE A 121 1.82 -12.63 0.01
C ILE A 121 2.67 -13.46 0.96
N LEU A 122 2.24 -13.65 2.21
CA LEU A 122 2.94 -14.47 3.20
C LEU A 122 3.07 -15.93 2.77
N ALA A 123 2.01 -16.52 2.23
CA ALA A 123 2.05 -17.88 1.70
C ALA A 123 3.03 -18.03 0.52
N THR A 124 3.22 -16.96 -0.28
CA THR A 124 4.09 -16.96 -1.47
C THR A 124 5.54 -16.62 -1.13
N LEU A 125 5.75 -15.62 -0.27
CA LEU A 125 7.08 -15.04 0.00
C LEU A 125 7.65 -15.43 1.37
N GLY A 126 6.83 -15.89 2.31
CA GLY A 126 7.19 -16.21 3.70
C GLY A 126 7.27 -15.00 4.62
N THR A 127 7.41 -13.78 4.12
CA THR A 127 7.48 -12.53 4.88
C THR A 127 7.04 -11.34 4.04
N LEU A 128 6.50 -10.29 4.70
CA LEU A 128 6.19 -9.02 4.04
C LEU A 128 7.43 -8.19 3.74
N ASP A 129 8.56 -8.45 4.39
CA ASP A 129 9.80 -7.67 4.24
C ASP A 129 10.43 -7.80 2.85
N ARG A 130 10.03 -8.81 2.09
CA ARG A 130 10.39 -8.97 0.67
C ARG A 130 9.62 -8.04 -0.26
N VAL A 131 8.56 -7.42 0.19
CA VAL A 131 7.81 -6.42 -0.58
C VAL A 131 8.40 -5.05 -0.31
N LYS A 132 8.97 -4.44 -1.34
CA LYS A 132 9.56 -3.09 -1.28
C LYS A 132 8.47 -2.02 -1.33
N ARG A 133 7.51 -2.15 -2.25
CA ARG A 133 6.39 -1.20 -2.38
C ARG A 133 5.19 -1.75 -3.13
N VAL A 134 4.05 -1.12 -2.90
CA VAL A 134 2.85 -1.26 -3.74
C VAL A 134 3.05 -0.44 -5.01
N LEU A 135 2.95 -1.06 -6.20
CA LEU A 135 3.05 -0.36 -7.48
C LEU A 135 1.67 0.06 -8.00
N LYS A 136 0.75 -0.91 -8.09
CA LYS A 136 -0.58 -0.67 -8.63
C LYS A 136 -1.63 -1.51 -7.92
N VAL A 137 -2.82 -0.94 -7.79
CA VAL A 137 -4.03 -1.61 -7.31
C VAL A 137 -5.18 -1.33 -8.27
N LEU A 138 -5.92 -2.36 -8.68
CA LEU A 138 -7.23 -2.23 -9.29
C LEU A 138 -8.26 -2.72 -8.27
N GLY A 139 -9.10 -1.81 -7.78
CA GLY A 139 -10.22 -2.12 -6.89
C GLY A 139 -11.54 -2.09 -7.66
N MET A 140 -12.27 -3.17 -7.59
CA MET A 140 -13.57 -3.40 -8.21
C MET A 140 -14.63 -3.47 -7.12
N VAL A 141 -15.69 -2.67 -7.25
CA VAL A 141 -16.77 -2.58 -6.26
C VAL A 141 -18.06 -3.07 -6.88
N ASN A 142 -18.64 -4.14 -6.32
CA ASN A 142 -19.99 -4.57 -6.63
C ASN A 142 -20.96 -3.61 -5.93
N CYS A 143 -21.60 -2.71 -6.71
CA CYS A 143 -22.40 -1.63 -6.14
C CYS A 143 -23.70 -1.41 -6.91
N SER A 144 -24.63 -0.62 -6.29
CA SER A 144 -25.81 -0.13 -6.99
C SER A 144 -25.41 0.80 -8.14
N ALA A 145 -26.27 0.95 -9.13
CA ALA A 145 -25.97 1.70 -10.36
C ALA A 145 -25.75 3.21 -10.12
N ASP A 146 -26.28 3.74 -9.04
CA ASP A 146 -26.18 5.13 -8.59
C ASP A 146 -25.05 5.38 -7.58
N PHE A 147 -24.27 4.35 -7.23
CA PHE A 147 -23.16 4.51 -6.30
C PHE A 147 -21.94 5.11 -6.98
N GLU A 148 -21.40 6.21 -6.45
CA GLU A 148 -20.30 6.97 -7.07
C GLU A 148 -19.01 7.01 -6.23
N LYS A 149 -19.02 6.46 -5.00
CA LYS A 149 -17.92 6.62 -4.03
C LYS A 149 -16.94 5.44 -4.04
N HIS A 150 -16.71 4.80 -5.19
CA HIS A 150 -15.77 3.67 -5.33
C HIS A 150 -14.38 3.94 -4.75
N PRO A 151 -13.74 5.13 -5.00
CA PRO A 151 -12.43 5.42 -4.41
C PRO A 151 -12.42 5.40 -2.88
N ALA A 152 -13.51 5.84 -2.24
CA ALA A 152 -13.63 5.84 -0.78
C ALA A 152 -13.74 4.42 -0.22
N VAL A 153 -14.43 3.52 -0.92
CA VAL A 153 -14.48 2.08 -0.57
C VAL A 153 -13.08 1.47 -0.60
N ILE A 154 -12.35 1.65 -1.70
CA ILE A 154 -11.02 1.03 -1.88
C ILE A 154 -9.96 1.63 -0.95
N ASN A 155 -10.21 2.78 -0.33
CA ASN A 155 -9.33 3.31 0.73
C ASN A 155 -9.12 2.30 1.86
N GLY A 156 -10.09 1.44 2.17
CA GLY A 156 -9.92 0.41 3.20
C GLY A 156 -8.67 -0.45 3.01
N ALA A 157 -8.40 -0.91 1.79
CA ALA A 157 -7.18 -1.66 1.48
C ALA A 157 -5.95 -0.76 1.38
N SER A 158 -6.06 0.44 0.77
CA SER A 158 -4.93 1.34 0.60
C SER A 158 -4.40 1.89 1.93
N GLU A 159 -5.28 2.17 2.88
CA GLU A 159 -4.93 2.58 4.25
C GLU A 159 -4.19 1.45 4.99
N LEU A 160 -4.66 0.21 4.87
CA LEU A 160 -3.96 -0.96 5.44
C LEU A 160 -2.54 -1.10 4.88
N PHE A 161 -2.37 -0.94 3.57
CA PHE A 161 -1.04 -1.02 2.96
C PHE A 161 -0.15 0.16 3.40
N ALA A 162 -0.69 1.35 3.55
CA ALA A 162 0.03 2.50 4.09
C ALA A 162 0.44 2.30 5.57
N GLU A 163 -0.39 1.65 6.38
CA GLU A 163 -0.05 1.26 7.76
C GLU A 163 1.17 0.34 7.81
N LEU A 164 1.30 -0.59 6.84
CA LEU A 164 2.36 -1.60 6.81
C LEU A 164 3.66 -1.08 6.18
N TRP A 165 3.59 -0.50 4.98
CA TRP A 165 4.79 -0.06 4.24
C TRP A 165 5.06 1.44 4.34
N GLY A 166 4.23 2.19 5.08
CA GLY A 166 4.32 3.65 5.16
C GLY A 166 3.77 4.36 3.92
N PRO A 167 3.59 5.70 3.96
CA PRO A 167 2.95 6.45 2.87
C PRO A 167 3.74 6.39 1.56
N ASP A 168 5.08 6.35 1.60
CA ASP A 168 5.92 6.38 0.39
C ASP A 168 5.98 5.03 -0.34
N HIS A 169 5.77 3.91 0.36
CA HIS A 169 5.87 2.56 -0.19
C HIS A 169 4.54 1.80 -0.19
N GLY A 170 3.64 2.12 0.73
CA GLY A 170 2.33 1.48 0.84
C GLY A 170 1.27 2.06 -0.09
N ILE A 171 1.47 3.29 -0.60
CA ILE A 171 0.52 3.96 -1.50
C ILE A 171 1.06 3.92 -2.92
N GLY A 172 0.47 3.04 -3.76
CA GLY A 172 0.74 2.94 -5.20
C GLY A 172 -0.28 3.69 -6.06
N VAL A 173 -0.11 3.62 -7.38
CA VAL A 173 -1.13 4.10 -8.31
C VAL A 173 -2.36 3.18 -8.27
N ARG A 174 -3.56 3.73 -8.50
CA ARG A 174 -4.80 2.99 -8.30
C ARG A 174 -5.90 3.36 -9.30
N SER A 175 -6.68 2.34 -9.69
CA SER A 175 -8.04 2.54 -10.24
C SER A 175 -9.06 1.96 -9.25
N ALA A 176 -10.22 2.62 -9.14
CA ALA A 176 -11.36 2.15 -8.35
C ALA A 176 -12.62 2.33 -9.21
N VAL A 177 -13.29 1.21 -9.52
CA VAL A 177 -14.39 1.18 -10.49
C VAL A 177 -15.59 0.41 -9.94
N GLY A 178 -16.79 0.79 -10.39
CA GLY A 178 -18.01 0.04 -10.13
C GLY A 178 -18.17 -1.12 -11.11
N MET A 179 -18.65 -2.25 -10.61
CA MET A 179 -18.89 -3.46 -11.39
C MET A 179 -20.38 -3.83 -11.33
N GLY A 180 -20.90 -4.34 -12.44
CA GLY A 180 -22.28 -4.84 -12.51
C GLY A 180 -22.53 -6.09 -11.64
N SER A 181 -21.49 -6.90 -11.45
CA SER A 181 -21.45 -8.05 -10.54
C SER A 181 -20.01 -8.46 -10.26
N LEU A 182 -19.79 -9.15 -9.14
CA LEU A 182 -18.53 -9.83 -8.82
C LEU A 182 -18.85 -11.30 -8.45
N PRO A 183 -17.87 -12.21 -8.58
CA PRO A 183 -18.07 -13.63 -8.24
C PRO A 183 -18.60 -13.79 -6.82
N ASP A 184 -19.42 -14.80 -6.57
CA ASP A 184 -19.98 -15.10 -5.25
C ASP A 184 -20.74 -13.95 -4.58
N ASP A 185 -21.15 -12.92 -5.34
CA ASP A 185 -21.78 -11.69 -4.84
C ASP A 185 -20.93 -10.97 -3.77
N ILE A 186 -19.58 -11.06 -3.90
CA ILE A 186 -18.70 -10.31 -3.00
C ILE A 186 -18.80 -8.79 -3.26
N PRO A 187 -18.70 -7.95 -2.21
CA PRO A 187 -18.85 -6.50 -2.38
C PRO A 187 -17.64 -5.83 -3.02
N VAL A 188 -16.44 -6.40 -2.84
CA VAL A 188 -15.18 -5.83 -3.33
C VAL A 188 -14.26 -6.94 -3.78
N GLU A 189 -13.59 -6.72 -4.91
CA GLU A 189 -12.47 -7.52 -5.38
C GLU A 189 -11.29 -6.62 -5.69
N ILE A 190 -10.06 -7.03 -5.34
CA ILE A 190 -8.85 -6.23 -5.57
C ILE A 190 -7.76 -7.12 -6.15
N GLU A 191 -7.12 -6.65 -7.24
CA GLU A 191 -5.85 -7.17 -7.75
C GLU A 191 -4.72 -6.19 -7.50
N GLY A 192 -3.48 -6.68 -7.44
CA GLY A 192 -2.34 -5.83 -7.12
C GLY A 192 -1.04 -6.24 -7.78
N LEU A 193 -0.18 -5.22 -7.97
CA LEU A 193 1.19 -5.37 -8.43
C LEU A 193 2.12 -4.73 -7.40
N PHE A 194 3.15 -5.48 -7.00
CA PHE A 194 4.12 -5.08 -5.98
C PHE A 194 5.55 -5.21 -6.52
N GLU A 195 6.43 -4.29 -6.11
CA GLU A 195 7.88 -4.41 -6.31
C GLU A 195 8.47 -5.20 -5.14
N LEU A 196 9.35 -6.14 -5.45
CA LEU A 196 10.11 -6.90 -4.47
C LEU A 196 11.46 -6.25 -4.19
N ALA A 197 12.01 -6.49 -2.98
CA ALA A 197 13.33 -6.04 -2.57
C ALA A 197 14.44 -6.92 -3.16
#